data_cb945bc969e6a64243cb435ae14dee31
#
_entry.id   cb945bc969e6a64243cb435ae14dee31
#
_cell.length_a   1.000
_cell.length_b   1.000
_cell.length_c   1.000
_cell.angle_alpha   90.00
_cell.angle_beta   90.00
_cell.angle_gamma   90.00
#
_symmetry.space_group_name_H-M   'P 1'
#
loop_
_entity.id
_entity.type
_entity.pdbx_description
1 polymer ?
#
loop_
_entity_poly.entity_id
_entity_poly.type
_entity_poly.pdbx_seq_one_letter_code
_entity_poly.pdbx_strand_id
1 'polypeptide(L)'
;MAIERVREAVAVGGNRNLTHFRPSPAALVYHQPMDPKQPVLRRDILAAAGTVFTTSLFTGRVKGANDRIAIGFLGVGTMGTADLGYAMEVPELQPVAICDVYQPHRDRAAASAQKGGFQVKAVADFREILADRSVDAVCIATPDHWHAYMTVEACKAGKDVYVEKPASKGPDEGLKMVQAARKYNRVVQAGTMQRSGGNFRKAAELVASGALGEITFCHTFQSETTRRERYGNLPDAPVPDGLDWDMWLGPAPAVPFNPNRWGERIVFPTFRYFWDYAGGAMTDWGVHLIDPLHQCFGEVMPKSVTALGEKFYVQDNCDTPDTMHATFEYPKFLVTYESRTCNPMPLFGLNQGAGTSIHGTEGSLVVNRRGVWVIPNAGSRLSGATWENIPDMTPMNVPHWKNFVECIKTRQKPTSDIETCVRSSSVCQLANISMRAKTRVDWDEANWTSPQEAAKPYLKTVYRSPWKLEV
;
A
#
# COMPACT_ATOMS: atom_id res chain seq x y z
N MET A 1 41.72 -27.33 9.12
CA MET A 1 41.69 -28.53 8.20
C MET A 1 40.36 -28.72 7.44
N ALA A 2 39.25 -28.12 7.81
CA ALA A 2 38.00 -28.23 7.04
C ALA A 2 37.80 -27.11 6.01
N ILE A 3 38.47 -25.99 6.13
CA ILE A 3 38.34 -24.82 5.24
C ILE A 3 39.29 -24.90 4.03
N GLU A 4 40.37 -25.64 4.10
CA GLU A 4 41.30 -25.80 2.97
C GLU A 4 40.81 -26.78 1.91
N ARG A 5 39.96 -27.75 2.24
CA ARG A 5 39.38 -28.70 1.25
C ARG A 5 38.35 -28.11 0.31
N VAL A 6 37.80 -26.95 0.61
CA VAL A 6 36.82 -26.27 -0.27
C VAL A 6 37.51 -25.42 -1.34
N ARG A 7 38.77 -25.03 -1.14
CA ARG A 7 39.54 -24.26 -2.14
C ARG A 7 40.13 -25.09 -3.26
N GLU A 8 40.41 -26.37 -3.02
CA GLU A 8 40.98 -27.27 -4.04
C GLU A 8 39.93 -27.85 -5.01
N ALA A 9 38.65 -27.87 -4.64
CA ALA A 9 37.56 -28.37 -5.51
C ALA A 9 37.15 -27.38 -6.62
N VAL A 10 37.61 -26.14 -6.57
CA VAL A 10 37.27 -25.10 -7.56
C VAL A 10 38.33 -24.93 -8.64
N ALA A 11 39.51 -25.57 -8.47
CA ALA A 11 40.65 -25.39 -9.37
C ALA A 11 40.84 -26.50 -10.43
N VAL A 12 40.01 -27.56 -10.46
CA VAL A 12 40.12 -28.64 -11.43
C VAL A 12 38.80 -28.87 -12.15
N GLY A 13 38.46 -27.99 -13.06
CA GLY A 13 37.29 -28.08 -13.95
C GLY A 13 37.47 -27.18 -15.16
N GLY A 14 38.57 -27.35 -15.86
CA GLY A 14 38.85 -26.63 -17.09
C GLY A 14 37.97 -27.12 -18.26
N ASN A 15 37.39 -26.16 -18.92
CA ASN A 15 37.17 -26.14 -20.37
C ASN A 15 36.23 -27.21 -20.99
N ARG A 16 34.93 -26.88 -21.12
CA ARG A 16 34.13 -27.37 -22.28
C ARG A 16 33.13 -26.27 -22.70
N ASN A 17 33.46 -25.69 -23.85
CA ASN A 17 32.57 -25.11 -24.86
C ASN A 17 31.23 -24.49 -24.42
N LEU A 18 31.27 -23.22 -24.10
CA LEU A 18 30.09 -22.34 -24.25
C LEU A 18 30.03 -21.90 -25.73
N THR A 19 29.17 -22.53 -26.50
CA THR A 19 28.78 -22.08 -27.83
C THR A 19 28.05 -20.74 -27.72
N HIS A 20 28.55 -19.77 -28.43
CA HIS A 20 28.05 -18.41 -28.57
C HIS A 20 26.55 -18.37 -28.89
N PHE A 21 25.72 -17.91 -27.99
CA PHE A 21 24.43 -17.34 -28.33
C PHE A 21 24.65 -15.93 -28.89
N ARG A 22 24.58 -15.79 -30.22
CA ARG A 22 24.46 -14.49 -30.88
C ARG A 22 22.97 -14.10 -30.86
N PRO A 23 22.59 -12.92 -30.39
CA PRO A 23 21.22 -12.43 -30.61
C PRO A 23 21.01 -12.14 -32.10
N SER A 24 19.92 -12.62 -32.64
CA SER A 24 19.42 -12.29 -33.97
C SER A 24 19.11 -10.77 -34.04
N PRO A 25 19.47 -10.08 -35.13
CA PRO A 25 19.17 -8.67 -35.25
C PRO A 25 17.66 -8.47 -35.44
N ALA A 26 17.06 -7.68 -34.56
CA ALA A 26 15.71 -7.16 -34.73
C ALA A 26 15.61 -6.38 -36.03
N ALA A 27 14.65 -6.73 -36.87
CA ALA A 27 14.34 -6.03 -38.11
C ALA A 27 13.86 -4.61 -37.77
N LEU A 28 14.70 -3.63 -38.03
CA LEU A 28 14.34 -2.22 -38.08
C LEU A 28 13.34 -2.01 -39.23
N VAL A 29 12.10 -1.74 -38.93
CA VAL A 29 11.14 -1.21 -39.89
C VAL A 29 11.54 0.21 -40.22
N TYR A 30 12.18 0.38 -41.36
CA TYR A 30 12.45 1.70 -41.93
C TYR A 30 11.12 2.32 -42.39
N HIS A 31 10.70 3.40 -41.72
CA HIS A 31 9.78 4.34 -42.33
C HIS A 31 10.47 5.03 -43.50
N GLN A 32 9.94 4.84 -44.70
CA GLN A 32 10.39 5.60 -45.88
C GLN A 32 10.10 7.09 -45.66
N PRO A 33 11.02 7.97 -45.97
CA PRO A 33 10.77 9.41 -45.96
C PRO A 33 9.78 9.79 -47.07
N MET A 34 8.81 10.62 -46.74
CA MET A 34 7.88 11.20 -47.70
C MET A 34 8.61 12.05 -48.72
N ASP A 35 8.23 11.91 -50.00
CA ASP A 35 8.73 12.65 -51.16
C ASP A 35 8.45 14.17 -50.97
N PRO A 36 9.47 15.06 -51.02
CA PRO A 36 9.30 16.50 -50.77
C PRO A 36 8.71 17.27 -51.96
N LYS A 37 8.16 16.63 -53.00
CA LYS A 37 7.73 17.29 -54.25
C LYS A 37 6.23 17.38 -54.53
N GLN A 38 5.36 17.13 -53.57
CA GLN A 38 3.95 17.47 -53.76
C GLN A 38 3.61 18.80 -53.07
N PRO A 39 3.11 19.79 -53.85
CA PRO A 39 2.71 21.08 -53.28
C PRO A 39 1.39 20.93 -52.52
N VAL A 40 1.45 21.04 -51.19
CA VAL A 40 0.25 21.18 -50.33
C VAL A 40 -0.30 22.60 -50.57
N LEU A 41 -1.49 22.71 -51.12
CA LEU A 41 -2.15 24.00 -51.38
C LEU A 41 -2.47 24.71 -50.06
N ARG A 42 -2.05 25.94 -49.95
CA ARG A 42 -2.27 26.82 -48.75
C ARG A 42 -3.73 26.88 -48.28
N ARG A 43 -4.70 26.52 -49.13
CA ARG A 43 -6.12 26.50 -48.83
C ARG A 43 -6.53 25.37 -47.88
N ASP A 44 -5.86 24.22 -47.94
CA ASP A 44 -6.21 23.06 -47.10
C ASP A 44 -5.67 23.17 -45.70
N ILE A 45 -4.57 23.92 -45.53
CA ILE A 45 -4.02 24.20 -44.18
C ILE A 45 -4.90 25.20 -43.40
N LEU A 46 -5.51 26.16 -44.10
CA LEU A 46 -6.38 27.16 -43.45
C LEU A 46 -7.77 26.58 -43.11
N ALA A 47 -8.29 25.62 -43.86
CA ALA A 47 -9.53 24.94 -43.56
C ALA A 47 -9.39 23.97 -42.37
N ALA A 48 -8.27 23.25 -42.25
CA ALA A 48 -7.97 22.37 -41.11
C ALA A 48 -7.65 23.15 -39.82
N ALA A 49 -6.98 24.30 -39.91
CA ALA A 49 -6.70 25.14 -38.76
C ALA A 49 -7.93 25.89 -38.23
N GLY A 50 -8.87 26.27 -39.13
CA GLY A 50 -10.11 26.97 -38.74
C GLY A 50 -11.12 26.09 -37.99
N THR A 51 -11.15 24.78 -38.25
CA THR A 51 -12.12 23.85 -37.62
C THR A 51 -11.61 23.28 -36.30
N VAL A 52 -10.30 23.24 -36.07
CA VAL A 52 -9.70 22.75 -34.81
C VAL A 52 -9.66 23.84 -33.73
N PHE A 53 -9.57 25.14 -34.16
CA PHE A 53 -9.48 26.24 -33.18
C PHE A 53 -10.80 26.74 -32.63
N THR A 54 -11.94 26.43 -33.25
CA THR A 54 -13.25 26.91 -32.78
C THR A 54 -14.00 25.95 -31.89
N THR A 55 -13.62 24.66 -31.81
CA THR A 55 -14.29 23.67 -30.96
C THR A 55 -13.54 23.38 -29.64
N SER A 56 -12.27 23.72 -29.50
CA SER A 56 -11.55 23.49 -28.25
C SER A 56 -11.49 24.70 -27.29
N LEU A 57 -11.97 25.89 -27.71
CA LEU A 57 -11.98 27.09 -26.86
C LEU A 57 -13.25 27.27 -26.01
N PHE A 58 -14.30 26.44 -26.22
CA PHE A 58 -15.57 26.59 -25.49
C PHE A 58 -16.13 25.34 -24.81
N THR A 59 -15.39 24.22 -24.77
CA THR A 59 -15.79 23.03 -23.98
C THR A 59 -14.94 22.80 -22.74
N GLY A 60 -13.98 23.65 -22.46
CA GLY A 60 -13.41 23.78 -21.14
C GLY A 60 -14.44 24.44 -20.22
N ARG A 61 -15.30 23.65 -19.53
CA ARG A 61 -15.97 24.15 -18.34
C ARG A 61 -14.90 24.81 -17.49
N VAL A 62 -14.97 26.13 -17.35
CA VAL A 62 -14.25 26.83 -16.28
C VAL A 62 -14.80 26.22 -15.01
N LYS A 63 -14.06 25.30 -14.38
CA LYS A 63 -14.44 24.72 -13.09
C LYS A 63 -14.55 25.91 -12.14
N GLY A 64 -15.75 26.21 -11.70
CA GLY A 64 -16.01 27.24 -10.71
C GLY A 64 -15.31 26.88 -9.39
N ALA A 65 -15.12 27.84 -8.52
CA ALA A 65 -14.57 27.61 -7.17
C ALA A 65 -15.39 26.54 -6.39
N ASN A 66 -16.66 26.36 -6.75
CA ASN A 66 -17.59 25.38 -6.17
C ASN A 66 -17.37 23.91 -6.63
N ASP A 67 -16.49 23.66 -7.60
CA ASP A 67 -16.20 22.30 -8.10
C ASP A 67 -14.98 21.66 -7.42
N ARG A 68 -14.30 22.39 -6.52
CA ARG A 68 -13.14 21.91 -5.79
C ARG A 68 -13.54 21.29 -4.46
N ILE A 69 -12.86 20.20 -4.11
CA ILE A 69 -13.00 19.50 -2.82
C ILE A 69 -11.94 20.05 -1.88
N ALA A 70 -12.37 20.73 -0.82
CA ALA A 70 -11.49 21.22 0.22
C ALA A 70 -11.03 20.05 1.11
N ILE A 71 -9.72 19.77 1.15
CA ILE A 71 -9.17 18.63 1.86
C ILE A 71 -8.21 19.03 2.96
N GLY A 72 -8.36 18.42 4.16
CA GLY A 72 -7.45 18.51 5.28
C GLY A 72 -6.55 17.28 5.40
N PHE A 73 -5.31 17.44 5.87
CA PHE A 73 -4.35 16.35 6.04
C PHE A 73 -4.07 16.14 7.53
N LEU A 74 -4.35 14.93 8.05
CA LEU A 74 -4.13 14.52 9.44
C LEU A 74 -2.92 13.59 9.49
N GLY A 75 -1.81 14.07 10.07
CA GLY A 75 -0.51 13.44 10.01
C GLY A 75 0.22 13.80 8.71
N VAL A 76 1.26 14.65 8.81
CA VAL A 76 2.08 15.09 7.67
C VAL A 76 3.56 14.73 7.88
N GLY A 77 3.79 13.54 8.42
CA GLY A 77 5.08 12.87 8.45
C GLY A 77 5.55 12.47 7.03
N THR A 78 6.26 11.36 6.91
CA THR A 78 6.80 10.91 5.62
C THR A 78 5.69 10.63 4.60
N MET A 79 4.70 9.79 4.96
CA MET A 79 3.65 9.40 4.02
C MET A 79 2.66 10.54 3.77
N GLY A 80 2.18 11.21 4.83
CA GLY A 80 1.24 12.31 4.65
C GLY A 80 1.80 13.51 3.87
N THR A 81 3.12 13.74 3.90
CA THR A 81 3.76 14.74 3.01
C THR A 81 3.76 14.27 1.55
N ALA A 82 3.94 12.97 1.30
CA ALA A 82 3.85 12.40 -0.04
C ALA A 82 2.41 12.48 -0.57
N ASP A 83 1.42 12.13 0.27
CA ASP A 83 0.00 12.22 -0.07
C ASP A 83 -0.43 13.66 -0.37
N LEU A 84 0.04 14.63 0.41
CA LEU A 84 -0.15 16.05 0.11
C LEU A 84 0.41 16.40 -1.28
N GLY A 85 1.60 15.88 -1.63
CA GLY A 85 2.19 16.06 -2.95
C GLY A 85 1.32 15.49 -4.07
N TYR A 86 0.87 14.24 -3.94
CA TYR A 86 -0.01 13.60 -4.93
C TYR A 86 -1.37 14.29 -5.05
N ALA A 87 -1.94 14.73 -3.94
CA ALA A 87 -3.22 15.46 -3.94
C ALA A 87 -3.12 16.80 -4.68
N MET A 88 -1.99 17.51 -4.55
CA MET A 88 -1.73 18.77 -5.27
C MET A 88 -1.64 18.57 -6.79
N GLU A 89 -1.36 17.36 -7.28
CA GLU A 89 -1.37 17.05 -8.71
C GLU A 89 -2.79 16.80 -9.26
N VAL A 90 -3.81 16.75 -8.39
CA VAL A 90 -5.22 16.52 -8.79
C VAL A 90 -5.97 17.86 -8.76
N PRO A 91 -6.35 18.42 -9.93
CA PRO A 91 -6.87 19.78 -10.03
C PRO A 91 -8.16 20.04 -9.26
N GLU A 92 -8.92 19.00 -8.94
CA GLU A 92 -10.15 19.07 -8.17
C GLU A 92 -9.94 19.13 -6.67
N LEU A 93 -8.75 18.78 -6.16
CA LEU A 93 -8.42 18.85 -4.74
C LEU A 93 -7.82 20.21 -4.39
N GLN A 94 -8.26 20.74 -3.27
CA GLN A 94 -7.70 21.95 -2.69
C GLN A 94 -7.27 21.68 -1.26
N PRO A 95 -5.98 21.45 -0.99
CA PRO A 95 -5.43 21.43 0.35
C PRO A 95 -5.75 22.75 1.07
N VAL A 96 -6.45 22.68 2.21
CA VAL A 96 -6.86 23.87 2.98
C VAL A 96 -6.37 23.84 4.43
N ALA A 97 -6.08 22.65 4.95
CA ALA A 97 -5.62 22.49 6.32
C ALA A 97 -4.64 21.30 6.46
N ILE A 98 -3.73 21.42 7.39
CA ILE A 98 -2.80 20.35 7.80
C ILE A 98 -2.77 20.24 9.32
N CYS A 99 -2.65 19.02 9.83
CA CYS A 99 -2.50 18.73 11.23
C CYS A 99 -1.36 17.75 11.46
N ASP A 100 -0.52 18.04 12.43
CA ASP A 100 0.46 17.10 13.00
C ASP A 100 0.75 17.52 14.44
N VAL A 101 1.03 16.58 15.31
CA VAL A 101 1.38 16.84 16.70
C VAL A 101 2.82 17.33 16.86
N TYR A 102 3.62 17.28 15.79
CA TYR A 102 5.00 17.75 15.76
C TYR A 102 5.14 19.00 14.90
N GLN A 103 5.55 20.12 15.51
CA GLN A 103 5.64 21.41 14.83
C GLN A 103 6.51 21.38 13.57
N PRO A 104 7.72 20.81 13.55
CA PRO A 104 8.54 20.78 12.34
C PRO A 104 7.88 20.05 11.16
N HIS A 105 7.01 19.06 11.41
CA HIS A 105 6.22 18.42 10.34
C HIS A 105 5.21 19.41 9.75
N ARG A 106 4.49 20.16 10.60
CA ARG A 106 3.54 21.18 10.15
C ARG A 106 4.21 22.24 9.31
N ASP A 107 5.35 22.78 9.79
CA ASP A 107 6.09 23.85 9.10
C ASP A 107 6.58 23.39 7.72
N ARG A 108 7.12 22.17 7.64
CA ARG A 108 7.58 21.57 6.39
C ARG A 108 6.43 21.36 5.39
N ALA A 109 5.30 20.83 5.86
CA ALA A 109 4.14 20.56 5.01
C ALA A 109 3.47 21.85 4.54
N ALA A 110 3.35 22.87 5.41
CA ALA A 110 2.85 24.20 5.03
C ALA A 110 3.74 24.87 3.98
N ALA A 111 5.05 24.80 4.14
CA ALA A 111 5.99 25.32 3.15
C ALA A 111 5.89 24.57 1.82
N SER A 112 5.66 23.25 1.84
CA SER A 112 5.42 22.44 0.64
C SER A 112 4.13 22.85 -0.07
N ALA A 113 3.03 22.98 0.67
CA ALA A 113 1.75 23.45 0.12
C ALA A 113 1.89 24.85 -0.50
N GLN A 114 2.56 25.78 0.19
CA GLN A 114 2.79 27.13 -0.31
C GLN A 114 3.57 27.15 -1.62
N LYS A 115 4.61 26.32 -1.75
CA LYS A 115 5.35 26.15 -3.01
C LYS A 115 4.46 25.62 -4.14
N GLY A 116 3.48 24.77 -3.80
CA GLY A 116 2.45 24.30 -4.73
C GLY A 116 1.35 25.32 -5.04
N GLY A 117 1.40 26.52 -4.46
CA GLY A 117 0.40 27.57 -4.67
C GLY A 117 -0.82 27.50 -3.75
N PHE A 118 -0.77 26.67 -2.68
CA PHE A 118 -1.86 26.49 -1.73
C PHE A 118 -1.58 27.20 -0.41
N GLN A 119 -2.60 27.83 0.15
CA GLN A 119 -2.57 28.39 1.51
C GLN A 119 -3.29 27.42 2.44
N VAL A 120 -2.62 26.92 3.45
CA VAL A 120 -3.16 25.94 4.39
C VAL A 120 -3.13 26.46 5.82
N LYS A 121 -4.21 26.18 6.58
CA LYS A 121 -4.22 26.36 8.03
C LYS A 121 -3.42 25.21 8.66
N ALA A 122 -2.42 25.50 9.49
CA ALA A 122 -1.64 24.50 10.21
C ALA A 122 -2.08 24.43 11.67
N VAL A 123 -2.50 23.25 12.15
CA VAL A 123 -3.01 23.03 13.52
C VAL A 123 -2.32 21.84 14.17
N ALA A 124 -2.30 21.80 15.51
CA ALA A 124 -1.77 20.67 16.26
C ALA A 124 -2.85 19.60 16.57
N ASP A 125 -4.10 20.02 16.69
CA ASP A 125 -5.22 19.17 17.05
C ASP A 125 -6.12 18.90 15.84
N PHE A 126 -6.22 17.62 15.44
CA PHE A 126 -7.04 17.19 14.30
C PHE A 126 -8.53 17.52 14.45
N ARG A 127 -9.03 17.66 15.70
CA ARG A 127 -10.42 18.00 15.99
C ARG A 127 -10.81 19.37 15.44
N GLU A 128 -9.85 20.29 15.32
CA GLU A 128 -10.09 21.59 14.68
C GLU A 128 -10.44 21.45 13.19
N ILE A 129 -9.77 20.53 12.48
CA ILE A 129 -10.05 20.27 11.06
C ILE A 129 -11.40 19.56 10.92
N LEU A 130 -11.70 18.59 11.79
CA LEU A 130 -12.99 17.89 11.75
C LEU A 130 -14.17 18.80 12.04
N ALA A 131 -14.01 19.79 12.93
CA ALA A 131 -15.05 20.78 13.26
C ALA A 131 -15.26 21.84 12.18
N ASP A 132 -14.30 22.03 11.28
CA ASP A 132 -14.37 23.04 10.23
C ASP A 132 -15.31 22.59 9.11
N ARG A 133 -16.42 23.32 8.96
CA ARG A 133 -17.45 23.02 7.93
C ARG A 133 -16.97 23.30 6.50
N SER A 134 -15.93 24.09 6.32
CA SER A 134 -15.35 24.38 5.00
C SER A 134 -14.46 23.27 4.46
N VAL A 135 -14.12 22.26 5.27
CA VAL A 135 -13.39 21.07 4.87
C VAL A 135 -14.37 19.98 4.43
N ASP A 136 -14.26 19.48 3.22
CA ASP A 136 -15.14 18.45 2.63
C ASP A 136 -14.62 17.04 2.92
N ALA A 137 -13.30 16.86 2.87
CA ALA A 137 -12.65 15.57 3.01
C ALA A 137 -11.38 15.67 3.85
N VAL A 138 -10.93 14.53 4.37
CA VAL A 138 -9.65 14.43 5.08
C VAL A 138 -8.79 13.28 4.56
N CYS A 139 -7.47 13.48 4.57
CA CYS A 139 -6.47 12.42 4.41
C CYS A 139 -5.89 12.10 5.78
N ILE A 140 -5.92 10.83 6.17
CA ILE A 140 -5.38 10.33 7.44
C ILE A 140 -4.14 9.49 7.13
N ALA A 141 -2.97 10.03 7.46
CA ALA A 141 -1.66 9.38 7.29
C ALA A 141 -0.84 9.41 8.59
N THR A 142 -1.53 9.25 9.70
CA THR A 142 -1.00 9.09 11.05
C THR A 142 -0.40 7.68 11.24
N PRO A 143 0.21 7.35 12.39
CA PRO A 143 0.49 5.95 12.74
C PRO A 143 -0.80 5.10 12.83
N ASP A 144 -0.66 3.79 12.57
CA ASP A 144 -1.78 2.86 12.36
C ASP A 144 -2.81 2.86 13.50
N HIS A 145 -2.37 3.04 14.74
CA HIS A 145 -3.25 3.05 15.92
C HIS A 145 -4.23 4.23 15.99
N TRP A 146 -4.04 5.22 15.14
CA TRP A 146 -4.93 6.37 15.01
C TRP A 146 -5.94 6.24 13.85
N HIS A 147 -5.66 5.38 12.86
CA HIS A 147 -6.44 5.31 11.62
C HIS A 147 -7.93 5.11 11.88
N ALA A 148 -8.28 4.12 12.72
CA ALA A 148 -9.67 3.79 12.98
C ALA A 148 -10.40 4.90 13.72
N TYR A 149 -9.80 5.44 14.78
CA TYR A 149 -10.41 6.51 15.56
C TYR A 149 -10.69 7.74 14.69
N MET A 150 -9.67 8.24 13.99
CA MET A 150 -9.81 9.42 13.16
C MET A 150 -10.77 9.21 11.99
N THR A 151 -10.82 8.03 11.38
CA THR A 151 -11.77 7.70 10.32
C THR A 151 -13.21 7.73 10.83
N VAL A 152 -13.48 7.13 11.98
CA VAL A 152 -14.83 7.12 12.59
C VAL A 152 -15.26 8.54 12.93
N GLU A 153 -14.41 9.32 13.58
CA GLU A 153 -14.72 10.72 13.95
C GLU A 153 -14.88 11.62 12.72
N ALA A 154 -14.09 11.41 11.65
CA ALA A 154 -14.25 12.12 10.39
C ALA A 154 -15.61 11.80 9.72
N CYS A 155 -16.00 10.52 9.70
CA CYS A 155 -17.32 10.12 9.21
C CYS A 155 -18.47 10.77 10.00
N LYS A 156 -18.39 10.79 11.34
CA LYS A 156 -19.33 11.50 12.22
C LYS A 156 -19.41 12.99 11.91
N ALA A 157 -18.27 13.61 11.64
CA ALA A 157 -18.18 15.02 11.23
C ALA A 157 -18.64 15.30 9.80
N GLY A 158 -19.11 14.29 9.07
CA GLY A 158 -19.61 14.40 7.70
C GLY A 158 -18.53 14.53 6.63
N LYS A 159 -17.26 14.19 6.94
CA LYS A 159 -16.14 14.25 5.99
C LYS A 159 -16.01 12.94 5.22
N ASP A 160 -15.69 13.04 3.92
CA ASP A 160 -15.18 11.92 3.16
C ASP A 160 -13.70 11.69 3.52
N VAL A 161 -13.22 10.44 3.44
CA VAL A 161 -11.93 10.07 4.04
C VAL A 161 -11.04 9.31 3.05
N TYR A 162 -9.81 9.75 2.94
CA TYR A 162 -8.70 8.93 2.46
C TYR A 162 -7.89 8.51 3.67
N VAL A 163 -7.71 7.21 3.92
CA VAL A 163 -6.93 6.70 5.07
C VAL A 163 -5.81 5.79 4.60
N GLU A 164 -4.60 6.00 5.10
CA GLU A 164 -3.48 5.15 4.75
C GLU A 164 -3.64 3.70 5.24
N LYS A 165 -2.93 2.79 4.56
CA LYS A 165 -2.83 1.37 4.94
C LYS A 165 -1.81 1.18 6.09
N PRO A 166 -1.99 0.13 6.90
CA PRO A 166 -3.16 -0.75 7.04
C PRO A 166 -4.37 0.05 7.52
N ALA A 167 -5.59 -0.38 7.14
CA ALA A 167 -6.79 0.38 7.51
C ALA A 167 -6.89 0.63 9.02
N SER A 168 -6.51 -0.37 9.82
CA SER A 168 -6.60 -0.35 11.27
C SER A 168 -5.48 -1.18 11.91
N LYS A 169 -5.29 -1.00 13.20
CA LYS A 169 -4.36 -1.82 14.00
C LYS A 169 -4.93 -3.20 14.34
N GLY A 170 -6.25 -3.32 14.52
CA GLY A 170 -6.94 -4.56 14.86
C GLY A 170 -8.18 -4.82 14.00
N PRO A 171 -8.62 -6.11 13.89
CA PRO A 171 -9.79 -6.47 13.07
C PRO A 171 -11.09 -5.81 13.54
N ASP A 172 -11.30 -5.66 14.85
CA ASP A 172 -12.48 -5.04 15.45
C ASP A 172 -12.60 -3.55 15.09
N GLU A 173 -11.47 -2.85 15.02
CA GLU A 173 -11.41 -1.45 14.59
C GLU A 173 -11.82 -1.30 13.14
N GLY A 174 -11.30 -2.17 12.27
CA GLY A 174 -11.62 -2.17 10.85
C GLY A 174 -13.12 -2.33 10.61
N LEU A 175 -13.77 -3.24 11.32
CA LEU A 175 -15.23 -3.42 11.24
C LEU A 175 -15.97 -2.12 11.59
N LYS A 176 -15.55 -1.41 12.64
CA LYS A 176 -16.15 -0.14 13.05
C LYS A 176 -15.95 0.97 12.01
N MET A 177 -14.80 0.99 11.32
CA MET A 177 -14.57 1.93 10.21
C MET A 177 -15.56 1.71 9.07
N VAL A 178 -15.80 0.44 8.68
CA VAL A 178 -16.81 0.09 7.66
C VAL A 178 -18.20 0.52 8.12
N GLN A 179 -18.57 0.19 9.36
CA GLN A 179 -19.86 0.58 9.95
C GLN A 179 -20.05 2.11 9.93
N ALA A 180 -19.05 2.88 10.32
CA ALA A 180 -19.10 4.35 10.32
C ALA A 180 -19.26 4.90 8.89
N ALA A 181 -18.48 4.43 7.93
CA ALA A 181 -18.58 4.83 6.55
C ALA A 181 -20.01 4.65 5.98
N ARG A 182 -20.64 3.50 6.27
CA ARG A 182 -21.99 3.19 5.81
C ARG A 182 -23.04 3.98 6.58
N LYS A 183 -22.95 4.04 7.92
CA LYS A 183 -23.90 4.76 8.78
C LYS A 183 -24.00 6.25 8.43
N TYR A 184 -22.85 6.89 8.20
CA TYR A 184 -22.80 8.32 7.93
C TYR A 184 -22.77 8.63 6.42
N ASN A 185 -22.93 7.62 5.56
CA ASN A 185 -22.91 7.73 4.10
C ASN A 185 -21.68 8.52 3.59
N ARG A 186 -20.48 8.12 4.07
CA ARG A 186 -19.23 8.73 3.63
C ARG A 186 -18.48 7.84 2.65
N VAL A 187 -17.81 8.48 1.70
CA VAL A 187 -16.84 7.81 0.84
C VAL A 187 -15.56 7.68 1.64
N VAL A 188 -15.14 6.44 1.88
CA VAL A 188 -13.89 6.15 2.57
C VAL A 188 -13.03 5.28 1.68
N GLN A 189 -11.93 5.84 1.18
CA GLN A 189 -10.93 5.14 0.37
C GLN A 189 -9.68 4.89 1.20
N ALA A 190 -9.10 3.69 1.06
CA ALA A 190 -7.84 3.36 1.70
C ALA A 190 -6.63 3.50 0.75
N GLY A 191 -5.44 3.76 1.29
CA GLY A 191 -4.19 3.97 0.57
C GLY A 191 -3.56 2.69 0.00
N THR A 192 -4.36 1.74 -0.51
CA THR A 192 -3.88 0.57 -1.25
C THR A 192 -3.75 0.89 -2.74
N MET A 193 -2.92 1.87 -3.06
CA MET A 193 -2.76 2.48 -4.37
C MET A 193 -2.36 1.49 -5.48
N GLN A 194 -1.81 0.32 -5.15
CA GLN A 194 -1.47 -0.72 -6.12
C GLN A 194 -2.69 -1.14 -6.95
N ARG A 195 -3.92 -1.10 -6.40
CA ARG A 195 -5.16 -1.35 -7.14
C ARG A 195 -5.37 -0.44 -8.34
N SER A 196 -4.76 0.74 -8.33
CA SER A 196 -4.82 1.71 -9.43
C SER A 196 -3.64 1.57 -10.41
N GLY A 197 -2.64 0.73 -10.12
CA GLY A 197 -1.50 0.46 -10.97
C GLY A 197 -1.85 -0.42 -12.17
N GLY A 198 -1.30 -0.12 -13.35
CA GLY A 198 -1.60 -0.83 -14.60
C GLY A 198 -1.22 -2.31 -14.55
N ASN A 199 -0.06 -2.63 -13.98
CA ASN A 199 0.43 -3.99 -13.79
C ASN A 199 -0.48 -4.83 -12.86
N PHE A 200 -0.98 -4.28 -11.77
CA PHE A 200 -1.88 -4.99 -10.85
C PHE A 200 -3.27 -5.20 -11.47
N ARG A 201 -3.79 -4.22 -12.20
CA ARG A 201 -5.03 -4.39 -12.98
C ARG A 201 -4.87 -5.46 -14.03
N LYS A 202 -3.73 -5.47 -14.74
CA LYS A 202 -3.44 -6.50 -15.74
C LYS A 202 -3.33 -7.90 -15.14
N ALA A 203 -2.73 -8.03 -13.96
CA ALA A 203 -2.72 -9.29 -13.21
C ALA A 203 -4.14 -9.77 -12.89
N ALA A 204 -5.00 -8.88 -12.39
CA ALA A 204 -6.40 -9.19 -12.10
C ALA A 204 -7.18 -9.61 -13.36
N GLU A 205 -6.99 -8.92 -14.49
CA GLU A 205 -7.59 -9.30 -15.78
C GLU A 205 -7.15 -10.70 -16.24
N LEU A 206 -5.85 -11.02 -16.12
CA LEU A 206 -5.32 -12.34 -16.51
C LEU A 206 -5.90 -13.46 -15.63
N VAL A 207 -6.02 -13.24 -14.33
CA VAL A 207 -6.66 -14.21 -13.43
C VAL A 207 -8.14 -14.36 -13.75
N ALA A 208 -8.86 -13.25 -13.90
CA ALA A 208 -10.29 -13.25 -14.20
C ALA A 208 -10.63 -13.90 -15.56
N SER A 209 -9.72 -13.83 -16.55
CA SER A 209 -9.89 -14.49 -17.85
C SER A 209 -9.77 -16.01 -17.79
N GLY A 210 -9.33 -16.58 -16.66
CA GLY A 210 -9.04 -18.01 -16.54
C GLY A 210 -7.81 -18.47 -17.30
N ALA A 211 -6.96 -17.54 -17.78
CA ALA A 211 -5.76 -17.87 -18.57
C ALA A 211 -4.81 -18.81 -17.82
N LEU A 212 -4.68 -18.65 -16.51
CA LEU A 212 -3.81 -19.48 -15.67
C LEU A 212 -4.41 -20.87 -15.32
N GLY A 213 -5.64 -21.15 -15.73
CA GLY A 213 -6.36 -22.37 -15.33
C GLY A 213 -6.86 -22.33 -13.88
N GLU A 214 -6.97 -23.50 -13.24
CA GLU A 214 -7.36 -23.60 -11.84
C GLU A 214 -6.22 -23.16 -10.92
N ILE A 215 -6.49 -22.19 -10.07
CA ILE A 215 -5.50 -21.68 -9.11
C ILE A 215 -5.52 -22.53 -7.86
N THR A 216 -4.36 -23.05 -7.45
CA THR A 216 -4.22 -23.90 -6.27
C THR A 216 -3.32 -23.32 -5.19
N PHE A 217 -2.43 -22.39 -5.57
CA PHE A 217 -1.44 -21.83 -4.65
C PHE A 217 -1.09 -20.39 -5.02
N CYS A 218 -0.90 -19.56 -4.02
CA CYS A 218 -0.33 -18.23 -4.16
C CYS A 218 0.81 -18.04 -3.15
N HIS A 219 1.80 -17.25 -3.50
CA HIS A 219 2.89 -16.91 -2.60
C HIS A 219 3.13 -15.41 -2.60
N THR A 220 3.20 -14.82 -1.42
CA THR A 220 3.52 -13.41 -1.21
C THR A 220 4.82 -13.32 -0.42
N PHE A 221 5.71 -12.43 -0.82
CA PHE A 221 7.04 -12.34 -0.24
C PHE A 221 7.54 -10.92 -0.10
N GLN A 222 8.31 -10.70 0.95
CA GLN A 222 9.06 -9.48 1.20
C GLN A 222 10.42 -9.84 1.80
N SER A 223 11.48 -9.32 1.19
CA SER A 223 12.84 -9.50 1.69
C SER A 223 13.63 -8.21 1.56
N GLU A 224 14.46 -7.95 2.54
CA GLU A 224 15.32 -6.77 2.57
C GLU A 224 16.64 -7.06 3.30
N THR A 225 17.60 -6.13 3.22
CA THR A 225 18.86 -6.20 3.96
C THR A 225 18.76 -5.31 5.19
N THR A 226 18.89 -5.92 6.36
CA THR A 226 18.92 -5.19 7.62
C THR A 226 20.18 -5.55 8.39
N ARG A 227 20.79 -4.59 9.08
CA ARG A 227 21.91 -4.81 9.99
C ARG A 227 21.40 -5.41 11.31
N ARG A 228 22.29 -6.08 12.03
CA ARG A 228 21.96 -6.73 13.30
C ARG A 228 21.43 -5.73 14.33
N GLU A 229 22.05 -4.57 14.43
CA GLU A 229 21.67 -3.51 15.36
C GLU A 229 20.44 -2.72 14.89
N ARG A 230 20.11 -2.79 13.61
CA ARG A 230 19.05 -2.06 12.92
C ARG A 230 18.85 -0.64 13.48
N TYR A 231 18.02 -0.49 14.51
CA TYR A 231 17.72 0.80 15.18
C TYR A 231 18.41 0.92 16.55
N GLY A 232 19.02 -0.17 17.04
CA GLY A 232 19.66 -0.26 18.35
C GLY A 232 18.67 -0.28 19.53
N ASN A 233 19.23 -0.38 20.73
CA ASN A 233 18.49 -0.33 22.00
C ASN A 233 18.62 1.08 22.61
N LEU A 234 17.93 2.05 22.03
CA LEU A 234 17.98 3.43 22.53
C LEU A 234 17.20 3.54 23.84
N PRO A 235 17.75 4.23 24.85
CA PRO A 235 17.03 4.50 26.10
C PRO A 235 15.89 5.50 25.88
N ASP A 236 14.96 5.53 26.83
CA ASP A 236 13.98 6.61 26.94
C ASP A 236 14.69 7.95 27.07
N ALA A 237 14.09 8.99 26.52
CA ALA A 237 14.66 10.33 26.42
C ALA A 237 13.61 11.40 26.70
N PRO A 238 14.02 12.66 26.93
CA PRO A 238 13.09 13.77 26.95
C PRO A 238 12.32 13.89 25.63
N VAL A 239 11.05 14.30 25.73
CA VAL A 239 10.23 14.60 24.53
C VAL A 239 10.87 15.76 23.76
N PRO A 240 11.06 15.63 22.43
CA PRO A 240 11.60 16.71 21.61
C PRO A 240 10.71 17.97 21.67
N ASP A 241 11.34 19.13 21.59
CA ASP A 241 10.62 20.40 21.50
C ASP A 241 9.64 20.41 20.32
N GLY A 242 8.44 20.89 20.55
CA GLY A 242 7.39 20.98 19.54
C GLY A 242 6.63 19.69 19.25
N LEU A 243 6.91 18.59 19.99
CA LEU A 243 6.17 17.33 19.90
C LEU A 243 5.19 17.20 21.09
N ASP A 244 3.91 17.04 20.81
CA ASP A 244 2.92 16.58 21.77
C ASP A 244 2.91 15.05 21.82
N TRP A 245 3.70 14.48 22.75
CA TRP A 245 3.86 13.03 22.86
C TRP A 245 2.58 12.34 23.36
N ASP A 246 1.82 12.97 24.26
CA ASP A 246 0.57 12.39 24.75
C ASP A 246 -0.49 12.29 23.65
N MET A 247 -0.62 13.32 22.84
CA MET A 247 -1.49 13.31 21.66
C MET A 247 -0.97 12.36 20.57
N TRP A 248 0.36 12.21 20.41
CA TRP A 248 0.91 11.21 19.50
C TRP A 248 0.55 9.79 19.93
N LEU A 249 0.69 9.48 21.22
CA LEU A 249 0.28 8.19 21.80
C LEU A 249 -1.23 7.97 21.67
N GLY A 250 -2.04 8.98 21.95
CA GLY A 250 -3.50 8.92 21.83
C GLY A 250 -4.11 7.67 22.44
N PRO A 251 -4.76 6.80 21.64
CA PRO A 251 -5.40 5.57 22.12
C PRO A 251 -4.41 4.46 22.52
N ALA A 252 -3.15 4.57 22.15
CA ALA A 252 -2.12 3.60 22.55
C ALA A 252 -1.75 3.72 24.03
N PRO A 253 -1.08 2.70 24.63
CA PRO A 253 -0.63 2.78 26.02
C PRO A 253 0.25 3.98 26.31
N ALA A 254 0.10 4.57 27.48
CA ALA A 254 0.98 5.65 27.94
C ALA A 254 2.36 5.07 28.30
N VAL A 255 3.37 5.50 27.59
CA VAL A 255 4.77 5.10 27.78
C VAL A 255 5.69 6.31 27.68
N PRO A 256 6.86 6.30 28.33
CA PRO A 256 7.86 7.35 28.15
C PRO A 256 8.25 7.51 26.66
N PHE A 257 8.74 8.70 26.32
CA PHE A 257 9.24 8.94 24.99
C PHE A 257 10.51 8.10 24.74
N ASN A 258 10.50 7.39 23.63
CA ASN A 258 11.64 6.63 23.14
C ASN A 258 11.90 6.97 21.67
N PRO A 259 13.14 7.34 21.28
CA PRO A 259 13.45 7.73 19.91
C PRO A 259 13.10 6.65 18.86
N ASN A 260 13.20 5.36 19.21
CA ASN A 260 12.83 4.27 18.31
C ASN A 260 11.32 4.12 18.17
N ARG A 261 10.52 4.43 19.20
CA ARG A 261 9.05 4.44 19.09
C ARG A 261 8.57 5.58 18.19
N TRP A 262 9.26 6.70 18.20
CA TRP A 262 8.96 7.86 17.35
C TRP A 262 9.52 7.70 15.94
N GLY A 263 10.81 7.48 15.81
CA GLY A 263 11.49 7.19 14.55
C GLY A 263 11.63 8.35 13.56
N GLU A 264 11.60 9.60 14.03
CA GLU A 264 11.63 10.79 13.16
C GLU A 264 12.83 10.87 12.22
N ARG A 265 13.99 10.38 12.66
CA ARG A 265 15.25 10.45 11.90
C ARG A 265 15.36 9.44 10.76
N ILE A 266 14.34 8.63 10.53
CA ILE A 266 14.35 7.50 9.62
C ILE A 266 13.32 7.76 8.51
N VAL A 267 13.66 7.46 7.26
CA VAL A 267 12.78 7.64 6.10
C VAL A 267 11.44 6.92 6.29
N PHE A 268 11.47 5.74 6.93
CA PHE A 268 10.28 5.02 7.36
C PHE A 268 10.27 4.94 8.89
N PRO A 269 9.39 5.69 9.57
CA PRO A 269 9.34 5.73 11.03
C PRO A 269 9.17 4.35 11.66
N THR A 270 9.92 4.12 12.73
CA THR A 270 10.07 2.80 13.37
C THR A 270 8.90 2.37 14.23
N PHE A 271 7.90 3.25 14.48
CA PHE A 271 6.66 2.88 15.17
C PHE A 271 6.02 1.61 14.60
N ARG A 272 6.24 1.34 13.31
CA ARG A 272 5.73 0.15 12.60
C ARG A 272 6.14 -1.17 13.24
N TYR A 273 7.23 -1.16 13.97
CA TYR A 273 7.83 -2.35 14.58
C TYR A 273 7.52 -2.49 16.08
N PHE A 274 6.54 -1.73 16.59
CA PHE A 274 6.04 -1.82 17.96
C PHE A 274 4.56 -2.21 17.98
N TRP A 275 4.24 -3.29 18.71
CA TRP A 275 2.85 -3.79 18.83
C TRP A 275 1.87 -2.78 19.39
N ASP A 276 2.35 -1.80 20.14
CA ASP A 276 1.52 -0.72 20.68
C ASP A 276 0.89 0.12 19.56
N TYR A 277 1.56 0.27 18.42
CA TYR A 277 1.18 1.21 17.37
C TYR A 277 0.82 0.54 16.05
N ALA A 278 1.43 -0.60 15.70
CA ALA A 278 1.31 -1.23 14.39
C ALA A 278 1.51 -2.76 14.48
N GLY A 279 1.64 -3.42 13.33
CA GLY A 279 1.76 -4.88 13.25
C GLY A 279 3.02 -5.37 12.52
N GLY A 280 4.10 -4.58 12.50
CA GLY A 280 5.38 -4.97 11.88
C GLY A 280 5.29 -5.10 10.36
N ALA A 281 6.26 -5.81 9.79
CA ALA A 281 6.33 -6.05 8.34
C ALA A 281 5.06 -6.74 7.78
N MET A 282 4.39 -7.57 8.59
CA MET A 282 3.16 -8.26 8.18
C MET A 282 2.02 -7.29 7.84
N THR A 283 1.84 -6.21 8.58
CA THR A 283 0.79 -5.22 8.27
C THR A 283 1.30 -4.07 7.42
N ASP A 284 2.59 -3.74 7.47
CA ASP A 284 3.16 -2.69 6.63
C ASP A 284 3.31 -3.15 5.17
N TRP A 285 4.02 -4.25 4.91
CA TRP A 285 4.20 -4.82 3.58
C TRP A 285 3.14 -5.85 3.20
N GLY A 286 2.72 -6.70 4.15
CA GLY A 286 1.78 -7.78 3.88
C GLY A 286 0.48 -7.28 3.26
N VAL A 287 -0.05 -6.13 3.69
CA VAL A 287 -1.25 -5.53 3.06
C VAL A 287 -1.02 -5.23 1.59
N HIS A 288 0.14 -4.70 1.21
CA HIS A 288 0.49 -4.45 -0.19
C HIS A 288 0.63 -5.72 -1.04
N LEU A 289 0.78 -6.89 -0.40
CA LEU A 289 0.98 -8.17 -1.05
C LEU A 289 -0.28 -9.04 -1.07
N ILE A 290 -1.10 -8.97 -0.02
CA ILE A 290 -2.39 -9.66 0.09
C ILE A 290 -3.47 -8.93 -0.71
N ASP A 291 -3.49 -7.60 -0.69
CA ASP A 291 -4.50 -6.80 -1.38
C ASP A 291 -4.56 -7.06 -2.91
N PRO A 292 -3.44 -7.24 -3.65
CA PRO A 292 -3.47 -7.71 -5.03
C PRO A 292 -4.16 -9.06 -5.23
N LEU A 293 -4.06 -10.00 -4.27
CA LEU A 293 -4.81 -11.26 -4.33
C LEU A 293 -6.31 -11.00 -4.21
N HIS A 294 -6.72 -10.13 -3.28
CA HIS A 294 -8.12 -9.72 -3.16
C HIS A 294 -8.61 -8.98 -4.41
N GLN A 295 -7.76 -8.24 -5.10
CA GLN A 295 -8.11 -7.63 -6.39
C GLN A 295 -8.32 -8.69 -7.48
N CYS A 296 -7.56 -9.79 -7.46
CA CYS A 296 -7.66 -10.87 -8.44
C CYS A 296 -8.85 -11.82 -8.18
N PHE A 297 -9.15 -12.13 -6.90
CA PHE A 297 -10.09 -13.19 -6.52
C PHE A 297 -11.38 -12.70 -5.85
N GLY A 298 -11.56 -11.38 -5.76
CA GLY A 298 -12.56 -10.77 -4.87
C GLY A 298 -12.05 -10.76 -3.42
N GLU A 299 -12.83 -10.18 -2.55
CA GLU A 299 -12.43 -9.92 -1.15
C GLU A 299 -12.77 -11.11 -0.23
N VAL A 300 -12.37 -12.32 -0.67
CA VAL A 300 -12.61 -13.57 0.06
C VAL A 300 -11.66 -13.67 1.25
N MET A 301 -12.20 -13.95 2.43
CA MET A 301 -11.39 -14.18 3.63
C MET A 301 -10.88 -15.63 3.69
N PRO A 302 -9.72 -15.88 4.31
CA PRO A 302 -9.25 -17.23 4.57
C PRO A 302 -10.14 -17.91 5.63
N LYS A 303 -10.29 -19.22 5.52
CA LYS A 303 -10.94 -20.05 6.55
C LYS A 303 -10.10 -20.15 7.81
N SER A 304 -8.79 -20.19 7.64
CA SER A 304 -7.85 -20.30 8.75
C SER A 304 -6.48 -19.73 8.41
N VAL A 305 -5.72 -19.41 9.45
CA VAL A 305 -4.35 -18.89 9.37
C VAL A 305 -3.47 -19.60 10.38
N THR A 306 -2.25 -19.96 9.97
CA THR A 306 -1.17 -20.42 10.87
C THR A 306 0.10 -19.62 10.55
N ALA A 307 0.72 -19.07 11.58
CA ALA A 307 1.92 -18.26 11.40
C ALA A 307 2.97 -18.51 12.48
N LEU A 308 4.23 -18.43 12.08
CA LEU A 308 5.41 -18.48 12.92
C LEU A 308 6.31 -17.29 12.58
N GLY A 309 6.95 -16.74 13.58
CA GLY A 309 7.89 -15.63 13.41
C GLY A 309 8.56 -15.26 14.72
N GLU A 310 9.78 -14.76 14.62
CA GLU A 310 10.58 -14.36 15.77
C GLU A 310 11.68 -13.36 15.33
N LYS A 311 12.32 -12.72 16.29
CA LYS A 311 13.55 -11.97 16.06
C LYS A 311 14.74 -12.92 16.15
N PHE A 312 15.20 -13.43 15.01
CA PHE A 312 16.33 -14.37 14.96
C PHE A 312 17.68 -13.68 14.83
N TYR A 313 17.69 -12.50 14.25
CA TYR A 313 18.94 -11.80 13.92
C TYR A 313 19.00 -10.39 14.50
N VAL A 314 17.94 -9.61 14.37
CA VAL A 314 17.90 -8.20 14.77
C VAL A 314 17.92 -8.05 16.30
N GLN A 315 18.79 -7.16 16.77
CA GLN A 315 18.96 -6.84 18.20
C GLN A 315 18.70 -5.34 18.40
N ASP A 316 17.43 -5.00 18.56
CA ASP A 316 16.96 -3.65 18.88
C ASP A 316 15.79 -3.74 19.85
N ASN A 317 15.27 -2.61 20.32
CA ASN A 317 14.14 -2.56 21.25
C ASN A 317 12.77 -2.58 20.56
N CYS A 318 12.68 -2.88 19.26
CA CYS A 318 11.41 -3.14 18.58
C CYS A 318 10.87 -4.53 18.96
N ASP A 319 9.52 -4.70 18.86
CA ASP A 319 8.84 -5.89 19.37
C ASP A 319 8.52 -6.91 18.28
N THR A 320 8.39 -6.47 17.01
CA THR A 320 7.91 -7.32 15.93
C THR A 320 9.00 -8.21 15.36
N PRO A 321 8.65 -9.37 14.77
CA PRO A 321 9.63 -10.30 14.22
C PRO A 321 10.43 -9.69 13.05
N ASP A 322 11.67 -10.14 12.91
CA ASP A 322 12.48 -9.87 11.72
C ASP A 322 12.30 -10.93 10.63
N THR A 323 11.81 -12.10 11.01
CA THR A 323 11.53 -13.21 10.10
C THR A 323 10.18 -13.81 10.46
N MET A 324 9.31 -13.95 9.46
CA MET A 324 7.96 -14.47 9.64
C MET A 324 7.52 -15.26 8.42
N HIS A 325 6.81 -16.37 8.67
CA HIS A 325 6.09 -17.13 7.66
C HIS A 325 4.66 -17.36 8.12
N ALA A 326 3.70 -17.21 7.18
CA ALA A 326 2.29 -17.53 7.43
C ALA A 326 1.70 -18.35 6.29
N THR A 327 0.75 -19.21 6.62
CA THR A 327 -0.07 -19.97 5.66
C THR A 327 -1.53 -19.67 5.91
N PHE A 328 -2.24 -19.29 4.84
CA PHE A 328 -3.65 -18.96 4.85
C PHE A 328 -4.40 -20.00 4.02
N GLU A 329 -5.41 -20.64 4.61
CA GLU A 329 -6.30 -21.59 3.92
C GLU A 329 -7.50 -20.83 3.35
N TYR A 330 -7.47 -20.54 2.05
CA TYR A 330 -8.62 -20.00 1.33
C TYR A 330 -9.56 -21.12 0.86
N PRO A 331 -10.81 -20.83 0.48
CA PRO A 331 -11.75 -21.85 0.07
C PRO A 331 -11.30 -22.75 -1.09
N LYS A 332 -10.46 -22.23 -2.00
CA LYS A 332 -10.05 -22.95 -3.24
C LYS A 332 -8.53 -23.07 -3.42
N PHE A 333 -7.72 -22.35 -2.65
CA PHE A 333 -6.26 -22.34 -2.79
C PHE A 333 -5.60 -22.04 -1.45
N LEU A 334 -4.31 -22.31 -1.36
CA LEU A 334 -3.47 -21.86 -0.24
C LEU A 334 -2.71 -20.60 -0.62
N VAL A 335 -2.51 -19.73 0.36
CA VAL A 335 -1.62 -18.58 0.25
C VAL A 335 -0.54 -18.70 1.30
N THR A 336 0.71 -18.43 0.93
CA THR A 336 1.79 -18.25 1.88
C THR A 336 2.31 -16.83 1.87
N TYR A 337 2.74 -16.38 3.03
CA TYR A 337 3.46 -15.12 3.21
C TYR A 337 4.82 -15.39 3.81
N GLU A 338 5.84 -14.76 3.25
CA GLU A 338 7.21 -14.81 3.72
C GLU A 338 7.76 -13.41 3.92
N SER A 339 8.25 -13.12 5.11
CA SER A 339 9.01 -11.90 5.42
C SER A 339 10.40 -12.27 5.94
N ARG A 340 11.44 -11.71 5.31
CA ARG A 340 12.84 -11.89 5.68
C ARG A 340 13.54 -10.55 5.64
N THR A 341 13.63 -9.86 6.77
CA THR A 341 14.24 -8.52 6.81
C THR A 341 15.76 -8.55 6.91
N CYS A 342 16.36 -9.73 6.97
CA CYS A 342 17.80 -9.91 7.11
C CYS A 342 18.46 -10.64 5.94
N ASN A 343 17.67 -11.05 4.95
CA ASN A 343 18.15 -11.83 3.81
C ASN A 343 17.50 -11.34 2.51
N PRO A 344 18.24 -10.60 1.69
CA PRO A 344 17.70 -9.91 0.51
C PRO A 344 17.61 -10.80 -0.73
N MET A 345 17.80 -12.11 -0.63
CA MET A 345 17.76 -12.99 -1.80
C MET A 345 16.43 -12.87 -2.53
N PRO A 346 16.41 -12.40 -3.77
CA PRO A 346 15.20 -12.27 -4.54
C PRO A 346 14.64 -13.64 -4.95
N LEU A 347 13.31 -13.77 -4.96
CA LEU A 347 12.65 -14.96 -5.46
C LEU A 347 12.43 -14.86 -6.98
N PHE A 348 12.30 -16.00 -7.63
CA PHE A 348 12.01 -16.15 -9.07
C PHE A 348 13.03 -15.49 -10.02
N GLY A 349 14.26 -15.27 -9.58
CA GLY A 349 15.28 -14.59 -10.39
C GLY A 349 14.97 -13.11 -10.68
N LEU A 350 13.89 -12.60 -10.13
CA LEU A 350 13.52 -11.19 -10.21
C LEU A 350 14.31 -10.44 -9.15
N ASN A 351 15.15 -9.50 -9.54
CA ASN A 351 15.95 -8.68 -8.63
C ASN A 351 15.05 -7.69 -7.85
N GLN A 352 14.15 -8.23 -7.03
CA GLN A 352 13.11 -7.49 -6.34
C GLN A 352 12.81 -8.08 -4.97
N GLY A 353 12.80 -7.21 -3.96
CA GLY A 353 12.59 -7.62 -2.58
C GLY A 353 11.15 -7.96 -2.20
N ALA A 354 10.14 -7.68 -3.05
CA ALA A 354 8.75 -7.94 -2.72
C ALA A 354 7.90 -8.24 -3.97
N GLY A 355 6.88 -9.07 -3.80
CA GLY A 355 5.95 -9.41 -4.87
C GLY A 355 4.91 -10.46 -4.46
N THR A 356 3.99 -10.70 -5.38
CA THR A 356 2.94 -11.71 -5.26
C THR A 356 2.98 -12.62 -6.47
N SER A 357 3.01 -13.95 -6.24
CA SER A 357 2.90 -14.94 -7.31
C SER A 357 1.60 -15.76 -7.17
N ILE A 358 1.02 -16.12 -8.31
CA ILE A 358 -0.23 -16.87 -8.44
C ILE A 358 0.05 -18.06 -9.34
N HIS A 359 -0.24 -19.27 -8.87
CA HIS A 359 0.11 -20.52 -9.54
C HIS A 359 -1.15 -21.30 -9.92
N GLY A 360 -1.33 -21.51 -11.21
CA GLY A 360 -2.44 -22.26 -11.79
C GLY A 360 -1.97 -23.45 -12.63
N THR A 361 -2.94 -24.24 -13.09
CA THR A 361 -2.69 -25.46 -13.87
C THR A 361 -2.14 -25.20 -15.28
N GLU A 362 -2.34 -24.01 -15.83
CA GLU A 362 -1.84 -23.62 -17.14
C GLU A 362 -0.56 -22.79 -17.07
N GLY A 363 -0.32 -22.09 -15.96
CA GLY A 363 0.86 -21.25 -15.80
C GLY A 363 0.88 -20.51 -14.48
N SER A 364 1.96 -19.77 -14.25
CA SER A 364 2.15 -18.93 -13.10
C SER A 364 2.25 -17.46 -13.49
N LEU A 365 1.81 -16.57 -12.61
CA LEU A 365 1.94 -15.12 -12.75
C LEU A 365 2.69 -14.58 -11.55
N VAL A 366 3.62 -13.65 -11.79
CA VAL A 366 4.26 -12.86 -10.72
C VAL A 366 3.97 -11.39 -10.98
N VAL A 367 3.52 -10.67 -9.96
CA VAL A 367 3.24 -9.23 -10.05
C VAL A 367 3.91 -8.47 -8.90
N ASN A 368 4.45 -7.32 -9.23
CA ASN A 368 4.96 -6.34 -8.27
C ASN A 368 4.94 -4.93 -8.89
N ARG A 369 5.54 -3.93 -8.22
CA ARG A 369 5.56 -2.53 -8.68
C ARG A 369 6.37 -2.30 -9.96
N ARG A 370 7.13 -3.28 -10.46
CA ARG A 370 7.97 -3.17 -11.66
C ARG A 370 7.40 -3.88 -12.89
N GLY A 371 6.34 -4.67 -12.71
CA GLY A 371 5.71 -5.34 -13.82
C GLY A 371 4.90 -6.57 -13.44
N VAL A 372 4.44 -7.25 -14.47
CA VAL A 372 3.77 -8.55 -14.38
C VAL A 372 4.44 -9.52 -15.35
N TRP A 373 4.72 -10.73 -14.88
CA TRP A 373 5.36 -11.81 -15.65
C TRP A 373 4.47 -13.02 -15.64
N VAL A 374 4.28 -13.63 -16.79
CA VAL A 374 3.56 -14.90 -16.94
C VAL A 374 4.55 -15.98 -17.37
N ILE A 375 4.52 -17.11 -16.69
CA ILE A 375 5.39 -18.27 -16.93
C ILE A 375 4.48 -19.46 -17.25
N PRO A 376 4.34 -19.85 -18.53
CA PRO A 376 3.52 -20.98 -18.93
C PRO A 376 4.05 -22.31 -18.35
N ASN A 377 3.15 -23.22 -17.99
CA ASN A 377 3.52 -24.60 -17.69
C ASN A 377 3.84 -25.34 -18.99
N ALA A 378 4.80 -26.28 -18.94
CA ALA A 378 5.17 -27.09 -20.09
C ALA A 378 3.96 -27.92 -20.57
N GLY A 379 3.66 -27.86 -21.87
CA GLY A 379 2.54 -28.57 -22.48
C GLY A 379 1.15 -28.00 -22.19
N SER A 380 1.05 -26.87 -21.48
CA SER A 380 -0.22 -26.18 -21.25
C SER A 380 -0.69 -25.42 -22.51
N ARG A 381 -1.95 -25.00 -22.52
CA ARG A 381 -2.48 -24.14 -23.60
C ARG A 381 -1.79 -22.75 -23.67
N LEU A 382 -1.06 -22.36 -22.65
CA LEU A 382 -0.21 -21.16 -22.65
C LEU A 382 1.18 -21.44 -23.23
N SER A 383 1.58 -22.73 -23.42
CA SER A 383 2.87 -23.09 -24.01
C SER A 383 3.00 -22.53 -25.43
N GLY A 384 4.09 -21.82 -25.69
CA GLY A 384 4.34 -21.16 -26.98
C GLY A 384 3.71 -19.76 -27.13
N ALA A 385 2.90 -19.31 -26.17
CA ALA A 385 2.49 -17.92 -26.10
C ALA A 385 3.69 -17.04 -25.70
N THR A 386 3.89 -15.93 -26.41
CA THR A 386 4.89 -14.92 -26.04
C THR A 386 4.32 -14.06 -24.91
N TRP A 387 4.83 -14.26 -23.72
CA TRP A 387 4.49 -13.43 -22.57
C TRP A 387 5.66 -12.51 -22.28
N GLU A 388 5.52 -11.26 -22.70
CA GLU A 388 6.49 -10.24 -22.35
C GLU A 388 6.25 -9.74 -20.93
N ASN A 389 7.33 -9.37 -20.25
CA ASN A 389 7.20 -8.55 -19.06
C ASN A 389 6.45 -7.28 -19.43
N ILE A 390 5.34 -7.01 -18.76
CA ILE A 390 4.57 -5.78 -18.93
C ILE A 390 5.10 -4.81 -17.83
N PRO A 391 6.02 -3.90 -18.20
CA PRO A 391 6.54 -2.95 -17.22
C PRO A 391 5.42 -2.04 -16.76
N ASP A 392 5.49 -1.64 -15.48
CA ASP A 392 4.60 -0.62 -14.97
C ASP A 392 4.98 0.75 -15.55
N MET A 393 4.18 1.22 -16.47
CA MET A 393 4.32 2.54 -17.10
C MET A 393 3.40 3.58 -16.46
N THR A 394 2.57 3.18 -15.50
CA THR A 394 1.53 4.07 -14.94
C THR A 394 1.81 4.38 -13.49
N PRO A 395 2.05 5.64 -13.12
CA PRO A 395 2.06 6.06 -11.73
C PRO A 395 0.76 5.66 -11.04
N MET A 396 0.85 4.96 -9.91
CA MET A 396 -0.34 4.42 -9.24
C MET A 396 -1.00 5.42 -8.26
N ASN A 397 -0.22 6.35 -7.69
CA ASN A 397 -0.71 7.25 -6.64
C ASN A 397 -1.70 8.29 -7.17
N VAL A 398 -1.33 9.08 -8.18
CA VAL A 398 -2.21 10.11 -8.75
C VAL A 398 -3.51 9.52 -9.34
N PRO A 399 -3.51 8.40 -10.10
CA PRO A 399 -4.74 7.71 -10.49
C PRO A 399 -5.60 7.28 -9.29
N HIS A 400 -4.99 6.88 -8.18
CA HIS A 400 -5.71 6.49 -6.97
C HIS A 400 -6.42 7.68 -6.33
N TRP A 401 -5.75 8.82 -6.22
CA TRP A 401 -6.35 10.08 -5.76
C TRP A 401 -7.48 10.58 -6.69
N LYS A 402 -7.33 10.44 -8.02
CA LYS A 402 -8.39 10.76 -8.98
C LYS A 402 -9.63 9.89 -8.79
N ASN A 403 -9.45 8.60 -8.51
CA ASN A 403 -10.57 7.70 -8.19
C ASN A 403 -11.31 8.15 -6.92
N PHE A 404 -10.58 8.58 -5.87
CA PHE A 404 -11.18 9.14 -4.66
C PHE A 404 -12.08 10.34 -4.97
N VAL A 405 -11.55 11.30 -5.73
CA VAL A 405 -12.31 12.50 -6.16
C VAL A 405 -13.55 12.13 -6.95
N GLU A 406 -13.44 11.21 -7.90
CA GLU A 406 -14.59 10.75 -8.69
C GLU A 406 -15.65 10.11 -7.80
N CYS A 407 -15.24 9.26 -6.85
CA CYS A 407 -16.16 8.62 -5.94
C CYS A 407 -16.84 9.61 -4.96
N ILE A 408 -16.15 10.66 -4.52
CA ILE A 408 -16.78 11.74 -3.76
C ILE A 408 -17.89 12.40 -4.58
N LYS A 409 -17.65 12.68 -5.86
CA LYS A 409 -18.64 13.35 -6.74
C LYS A 409 -19.81 12.47 -7.11
N THR A 410 -19.56 11.18 -7.36
CA THR A 410 -20.59 10.24 -7.84
C THR A 410 -21.26 9.45 -6.72
N ARG A 411 -20.68 9.48 -5.51
CA ARG A 411 -21.06 8.66 -4.35
C ARG A 411 -20.94 7.16 -4.59
N GLN A 412 -20.15 6.74 -5.59
CA GLN A 412 -19.85 5.35 -5.85
C GLN A 412 -18.75 4.84 -4.88
N LYS A 413 -18.66 3.51 -4.73
CA LYS A 413 -17.58 2.89 -3.95
C LYS A 413 -16.24 3.06 -4.67
N PRO A 414 -15.17 3.49 -3.97
CA PRO A 414 -13.82 3.56 -4.54
C PRO A 414 -13.27 2.18 -4.91
N THR A 415 -12.29 2.16 -5.79
CA THR A 415 -11.52 0.95 -6.14
C THR A 415 -10.91 0.28 -4.89
N SER A 416 -10.52 1.09 -3.91
CA SER A 416 -10.05 0.66 -2.60
C SER A 416 -11.00 1.14 -1.51
N ASP A 417 -12.27 0.69 -1.58
CA ASP A 417 -13.25 0.97 -0.52
C ASP A 417 -12.72 0.50 0.84
N ILE A 418 -13.13 1.18 1.90
CA ILE A 418 -12.65 0.85 3.25
C ILE A 418 -12.87 -0.63 3.61
N GLU A 419 -13.99 -1.23 3.21
CA GLU A 419 -14.27 -2.64 3.46
C GLU A 419 -13.23 -3.55 2.80
N THR A 420 -12.85 -3.25 1.56
CA THR A 420 -11.80 -3.94 0.82
C THR A 420 -10.46 -3.94 1.56
N CYS A 421 -10.02 -2.76 2.00
CA CYS A 421 -8.75 -2.64 2.73
C CYS A 421 -8.83 -3.24 4.14
N VAL A 422 -9.97 -3.13 4.81
CA VAL A 422 -10.19 -3.78 6.11
C VAL A 422 -10.04 -5.29 5.98
N ARG A 423 -10.59 -5.93 4.94
CA ARG A 423 -10.40 -7.36 4.68
C ARG A 423 -8.92 -7.70 4.45
N SER A 424 -8.23 -6.98 3.58
CA SER A 424 -6.80 -7.19 3.33
C SER A 424 -5.95 -6.97 4.58
N SER A 425 -6.25 -5.93 5.37
CA SER A 425 -5.57 -5.66 6.64
C SER A 425 -5.85 -6.74 7.69
N SER A 426 -7.12 -7.21 7.76
CA SER A 426 -7.51 -8.26 8.73
C SER A 426 -6.83 -9.59 8.43
N VAL A 427 -6.65 -9.98 7.17
CA VAL A 427 -5.85 -11.18 6.83
C VAL A 427 -4.45 -11.08 7.42
N CYS A 428 -3.79 -9.94 7.26
CA CYS A 428 -2.46 -9.70 7.83
C CYS A 428 -2.49 -9.70 9.37
N GLN A 429 -3.50 -9.10 9.97
CA GLN A 429 -3.67 -9.08 11.42
C GLN A 429 -3.91 -10.47 11.98
N LEU A 430 -4.68 -11.34 11.29
CA LEU A 430 -4.89 -12.73 11.69
C LEU A 430 -3.59 -13.54 11.71
N ALA A 431 -2.66 -13.29 10.79
CA ALA A 431 -1.34 -13.91 10.84
C ALA A 431 -0.55 -13.47 12.09
N ASN A 432 -0.55 -12.18 12.41
CA ASN A 432 0.07 -11.69 13.64
C ASN A 432 -0.61 -12.28 14.90
N ILE A 433 -1.94 -12.42 14.89
CA ILE A 433 -2.70 -13.03 15.98
C ILE A 433 -2.31 -14.49 16.14
N SER A 434 -2.27 -15.28 15.05
CA SER A 434 -1.86 -16.67 15.06
C SER A 434 -0.46 -16.86 15.66
N MET A 435 0.49 -16.05 15.22
CA MET A 435 1.87 -16.08 15.71
C MET A 435 1.95 -15.74 17.21
N ARG A 436 1.29 -14.65 17.64
CA ARG A 436 1.33 -14.18 19.04
C ARG A 436 0.57 -15.11 19.99
N ALA A 437 -0.55 -15.63 19.55
CA ALA A 437 -1.35 -16.59 20.30
C ALA A 437 -0.77 -18.01 20.25
N LYS A 438 0.25 -18.26 19.42
CA LYS A 438 0.88 -19.57 19.18
C LYS A 438 -0.15 -20.66 18.85
N THR A 439 -1.13 -20.32 18.02
CA THR A 439 -2.22 -21.22 17.63
C THR A 439 -2.67 -20.96 16.19
N ARG A 440 -3.24 -22.00 15.56
CA ARG A 440 -4.03 -21.81 14.35
C ARG A 440 -5.25 -20.94 14.69
N VAL A 441 -5.58 -20.00 13.83
CA VAL A 441 -6.74 -19.13 13.94
C VAL A 441 -7.73 -19.54 12.85
N ASP A 442 -8.85 -20.16 13.22
CA ASP A 442 -9.98 -20.36 12.33
C ASP A 442 -10.82 -19.08 12.34
N TRP A 443 -11.23 -18.60 11.16
CA TRP A 443 -11.90 -17.31 11.04
C TRP A 443 -13.40 -17.46 10.80
N ASP A 444 -14.19 -16.90 11.71
CA ASP A 444 -15.63 -16.73 11.55
C ASP A 444 -15.91 -15.34 10.99
N GLU A 445 -16.02 -15.27 9.66
CA GLU A 445 -16.26 -14.00 8.96
C GLU A 445 -17.62 -13.40 9.30
N ALA A 446 -18.65 -14.23 9.54
CA ALA A 446 -19.99 -13.73 9.83
C ALA A 446 -20.06 -12.97 11.16
N ASN A 447 -19.32 -13.46 12.17
CA ASN A 447 -19.27 -12.86 13.50
C ASN A 447 -18.00 -12.02 13.71
N TRP A 448 -17.12 -11.95 12.71
CA TRP A 448 -15.84 -11.21 12.73
C TRP A 448 -14.98 -11.59 13.93
N THR A 449 -14.81 -12.90 14.16
CA THR A 449 -14.16 -13.46 15.33
C THR A 449 -13.46 -14.79 15.03
N SER A 450 -12.89 -15.38 16.06
CA SER A 450 -12.27 -16.71 16.04
C SER A 450 -12.75 -17.53 17.22
N PRO A 451 -13.01 -18.84 17.06
CA PRO A 451 -13.39 -19.72 18.17
C PRO A 451 -12.23 -20.02 19.13
N GLN A 452 -10.97 -19.82 18.72
CA GLN A 452 -9.81 -20.12 19.57
C GLN A 452 -9.68 -19.12 20.71
N GLU A 453 -9.80 -19.58 21.94
CA GLU A 453 -9.70 -18.74 23.15
C GLU A 453 -8.38 -17.98 23.24
N ALA A 454 -7.26 -18.60 22.84
CA ALA A 454 -5.94 -17.97 22.83
C ALA A 454 -5.84 -16.78 21.86
N ALA A 455 -6.65 -16.74 20.81
CA ALA A 455 -6.67 -15.67 19.82
C ALA A 455 -7.49 -14.45 20.27
N LYS A 456 -8.54 -14.66 21.09
CA LYS A 456 -9.52 -13.64 21.47
C LYS A 456 -8.92 -12.36 22.06
N PRO A 457 -7.89 -12.41 22.93
CA PRO A 457 -7.27 -11.18 23.48
C PRO A 457 -6.66 -10.28 22.41
N TYR A 458 -6.25 -10.84 21.26
CA TYR A 458 -5.61 -10.12 20.18
C TYR A 458 -6.56 -9.63 19.07
N LEU A 459 -7.83 -10.08 19.11
CA LEU A 459 -8.87 -9.66 18.15
C LEU A 459 -9.40 -8.27 18.44
N LYS A 460 -9.23 -7.77 19.67
CA LYS A 460 -9.73 -6.48 20.11
C LYS A 460 -8.60 -5.55 20.48
N THR A 461 -8.71 -4.31 20.01
CA THR A 461 -7.79 -3.24 20.39
C THR A 461 -8.30 -2.55 21.65
N VAL A 462 -7.46 -2.48 22.69
CA VAL A 462 -7.77 -1.80 23.93
C VAL A 462 -7.27 -0.36 23.85
N TYR A 463 -8.18 0.59 24.01
CA TYR A 463 -7.88 2.02 23.98
C TYR A 463 -7.59 2.55 25.38
N ARG A 464 -6.54 3.36 25.49
CA ARG A 464 -6.24 4.14 26.70
C ARG A 464 -7.32 5.20 26.92
N SER A 465 -7.80 5.35 28.17
CA SER A 465 -8.68 6.47 28.54
C SER A 465 -8.01 7.83 28.26
N PRO A 466 -8.72 8.85 27.78
CA PRO A 466 -10.18 8.90 27.60
C PRO A 466 -10.69 8.40 26.23
N TRP A 467 -9.82 7.87 25.39
CA TRP A 467 -10.16 7.47 24.01
C TRP A 467 -11.12 6.28 23.98
N LYS A 468 -12.14 6.37 23.15
CA LYS A 468 -13.13 5.31 22.93
C LYS A 468 -13.52 5.27 21.47
N LEU A 469 -13.50 4.10 20.86
CA LEU A 469 -13.95 3.92 19.47
C LEU A 469 -15.42 3.48 19.46
N GLU A 470 -16.30 4.42 19.19
CA GLU A 470 -17.76 4.21 19.11
C GLU A 470 -18.28 4.68 17.74
N VAL A 471 -19.27 3.98 17.18
CA VAL A 471 -19.86 4.30 15.86
C VAL A 471 -21.26 4.88 16.02
#